data_0f7e8ecaf93d208c20d9c21c4b458476
#
_entry.id   0f7e8ecaf93d208c20d9c21c4b458476
#
_cell.length_a   1.000
_cell.length_b   1.000
_cell.length_c   1.000
_cell.angle_alpha   90.00
_cell.angle_beta   90.00
_cell.angle_gamma   90.00
#
_symmetry.space_group_name_H-M   'P 1'
#
loop_
_entity.id
_entity.type
_entity.pdbx_description
1 polymer ?
#
loop_
_entity_poly.entity_id
_entity_poly.type
_entity_poly.pdbx_seq_one_letter_code
_entity_poly.pdbx_strand_id
1 'polypeptide(L)'
;MAGTYTSNLNVSEYSISRETEHDTVCRLEKMFLSSLLSPVWKDWRKHANEDFQFYEGEQWTAFEKAILAERGQPDTVENLIKPKVERLLGQFQRQHSTVQTLGRNVSVDEQTAATASDIFRWVDQTNGTEFEEGDTVKDKFIGGFGVLEVCSSRDALGHTTITIRNENPFYIFPDPHSRRYDWNEDAKFLARSKPIDLDDGIGLWPKKAKELRQCCSALPGSGYAGVMDPAVLKQANWNYFDPYRQRLRPVEIYYKRKVLKRVIITPTGVSVELDYLGPRQAMAQAPAGSTMDAVVAEEMWLGIYCGGLLIYHDRYQDQDGLFPFIPYFADRKKSGEPFGPVRNLVPLAREINKRRSKALNLISTNQAVVEQNAVEDWAEFANEKAKPDGVMKVRKLEGIDLIKNQDMGQSQMAMHQESKQAFNMVSGDDPTNQGAASQMRSGVGKAREQMATDLVNMPLFSNIRRSRRIKLRKVWGLVCQHFTEDLIFQITDDPNAAKVIEVPKDKLAAMRDMAFNFVISDVEDSLTLQTEQFQIVADIFPQILP
;
A
#
# COMPACT_ATOMS: atom_id res chain seq x y z
N MET A 1 -14.51 1.69 28.94
CA MET A 1 -14.36 1.51 30.39
C MET A 1 -12.89 1.72 30.72
N ALA A 2 -12.54 2.91 31.18
CA ALA A 2 -11.20 3.23 31.65
C ALA A 2 -11.17 2.91 33.14
N GLY A 3 -10.47 1.84 33.50
CA GLY A 3 -10.24 1.48 34.89
C GLY A 3 -9.19 2.42 35.49
N THR A 4 -9.60 3.27 36.39
CA THR A 4 -8.72 4.06 37.25
C THR A 4 -7.98 3.13 38.20
N TYR A 5 -6.72 2.84 37.87
CA TYR A 5 -5.78 2.25 38.84
C TYR A 5 -5.14 3.40 39.64
N THR A 6 -5.76 3.77 40.73
CA THR A 6 -5.10 4.55 41.79
C THR A 6 -4.28 3.58 42.64
N SER A 7 -3.02 3.40 42.30
CA SER A 7 -2.05 2.80 43.21
C SER A 7 -1.08 3.90 43.66
N ASN A 8 -0.93 4.02 44.99
CA ASN A 8 0.10 4.83 45.63
C ASN A 8 1.50 4.32 45.21
N LEU A 9 1.93 4.69 44.01
CA LEU A 9 3.30 4.45 43.54
C LEU A 9 4.18 5.58 44.07
N ASN A 10 5.06 5.22 44.98
CA ASN A 10 6.17 6.07 45.41
C ASN A 10 7.00 6.49 44.18
N VAL A 11 6.81 7.73 43.73
CA VAL A 11 7.35 8.29 42.48
C VAL A 11 8.88 8.53 42.56
N SER A 12 9.56 8.17 43.65
CA SER A 12 11.00 8.44 43.85
C SER A 12 11.95 7.43 43.22
N GLU A 13 11.49 6.30 42.65
CA GLU A 13 12.38 5.22 42.19
C GLU A 13 12.32 4.84 40.70
N TYR A 14 11.55 5.53 39.87
CA TYR A 14 11.71 5.37 38.44
C TYR A 14 12.80 6.33 37.91
N SER A 15 14.03 6.11 38.33
CA SER A 15 15.19 6.53 37.55
C SER A 15 15.17 5.66 36.27
N ILE A 16 14.71 6.23 35.16
CA ILE A 16 14.95 5.67 33.82
C ILE A 16 16.47 5.51 33.73
N SER A 17 16.97 4.27 33.93
CA SER A 17 18.36 3.94 33.62
C SER A 17 18.56 4.43 32.18
N ARG A 18 19.54 5.36 32.00
CA ARG A 18 19.86 5.85 30.66
C ARG A 18 20.26 4.62 29.84
N GLU A 19 19.32 4.17 28.98
CA GLU A 19 19.59 3.12 28.01
C GLU A 19 20.86 3.51 27.24
N THR A 20 21.80 2.61 27.11
CA THR A 20 22.98 2.88 26.28
C THR A 20 22.58 2.91 24.80
N GLU A 21 23.37 3.58 23.94
CA GLU A 21 23.13 3.56 22.49
C GLU A 21 23.05 2.12 21.98
N HIS A 22 23.90 1.22 22.50
CA HIS A 22 23.91 -0.18 22.15
C HIS A 22 22.59 -0.90 22.53
N ASP A 23 22.08 -0.70 23.76
CA ASP A 23 20.81 -1.30 24.19
C ASP A 23 19.65 -0.83 23.35
N THR A 24 19.67 0.45 22.97
CA THR A 24 18.67 1.04 22.09
C THR A 24 18.70 0.38 20.71
N VAL A 25 19.87 0.22 20.10
CA VAL A 25 20.02 -0.47 18.81
C VAL A 25 19.53 -1.92 18.91
N CYS A 26 19.93 -2.65 19.96
CA CYS A 26 19.49 -4.02 20.22
C CYS A 26 17.96 -4.13 20.26
N ARG A 27 17.30 -3.20 20.92
CA ARG A 27 15.83 -3.17 21.04
C ARG A 27 15.18 -2.86 19.71
N LEU A 28 15.67 -1.86 18.98
CA LEU A 28 15.15 -1.49 17.66
C LEU A 28 15.34 -2.64 16.64
N GLU A 29 16.53 -3.25 16.63
CA GLU A 29 16.83 -4.36 15.74
C GLU A 29 15.93 -5.58 16.03
N LYS A 30 15.66 -5.89 17.30
CA LYS A 30 14.70 -6.96 17.67
C LYS A 30 13.28 -6.67 17.12
N MET A 31 12.80 -5.43 17.20
CA MET A 31 11.50 -5.05 16.62
C MET A 31 11.50 -5.26 15.12
N PHE A 32 12.51 -4.77 14.42
CA PHE A 32 12.62 -4.93 12.97
C PHE A 32 12.69 -6.40 12.55
N LEU A 33 13.56 -7.19 13.18
CA LEU A 33 13.72 -8.62 12.89
C LEU A 33 12.45 -9.42 13.17
N SER A 34 11.67 -9.05 14.19
CA SER A 34 10.39 -9.69 14.45
C SER A 34 9.42 -9.56 13.27
N SER A 35 9.44 -8.43 12.56
CA SER A 35 8.67 -8.23 11.32
C SER A 35 9.30 -8.93 10.11
N LEU A 36 10.62 -8.75 9.92
CA LEU A 36 11.35 -9.29 8.77
C LEU A 36 11.28 -10.82 8.70
N LEU A 37 11.40 -11.49 9.85
CA LEU A 37 11.38 -12.96 9.97
C LEU A 37 9.97 -13.54 10.18
N SER A 38 8.96 -12.69 10.35
CA SER A 38 7.58 -13.15 10.51
C SER A 38 7.14 -13.99 9.31
N PRO A 39 6.63 -15.21 9.52
CA PRO A 39 6.14 -16.06 8.44
C PRO A 39 5.10 -15.33 7.57
N VAL A 40 4.18 -14.59 8.20
CA VAL A 40 3.10 -13.85 7.53
C VAL A 40 3.66 -12.83 6.54
N TRP A 41 4.61 -11.99 6.98
CA TRP A 41 5.19 -10.95 6.15
C TRP A 41 6.21 -11.49 5.14
N LYS A 42 6.88 -12.60 5.46
CA LYS A 42 7.76 -13.30 4.52
C LYS A 42 6.97 -13.93 3.38
N ASP A 43 5.87 -14.62 3.70
CA ASP A 43 4.98 -15.22 2.71
C ASP A 43 4.32 -14.16 1.85
N TRP A 44 3.85 -13.06 2.48
CA TRP A 44 3.32 -11.92 1.74
C TRP A 44 4.33 -11.36 0.72
N ARG A 45 5.58 -11.07 1.14
CA ARG A 45 6.60 -10.54 0.21
C ARG A 45 6.84 -11.46 -0.97
N LYS A 46 6.87 -12.76 -0.74
CA LYS A 46 7.02 -13.76 -1.80
C LYS A 46 5.84 -13.73 -2.75
N HIS A 47 4.62 -13.74 -2.22
CA HIS A 47 3.40 -13.75 -3.02
C HIS A 47 3.21 -12.43 -3.77
N ALA A 48 3.40 -11.29 -3.10
CA ALA A 48 3.29 -9.99 -3.72
C ALA A 48 4.30 -9.79 -4.87
N ASN A 49 5.56 -10.22 -4.68
CA ASN A 49 6.55 -10.17 -5.75
C ASN A 49 6.11 -10.97 -6.99
N GLU A 50 5.54 -12.16 -6.79
CA GLU A 50 4.96 -12.96 -7.88
C GLU A 50 3.77 -12.24 -8.53
N ASP A 51 2.89 -11.62 -7.72
CA ASP A 51 1.71 -10.89 -8.21
C ASP A 51 2.11 -9.69 -9.08
N PHE A 52 3.15 -8.93 -8.68
CA PHE A 52 3.71 -7.85 -9.49
C PHE A 52 4.33 -8.37 -10.79
N GLN A 53 5.11 -9.47 -10.75
CA GLN A 53 5.66 -10.09 -11.96
C GLN A 53 4.54 -10.50 -12.93
N PHE A 54 3.47 -11.10 -12.42
CA PHE A 54 2.32 -11.47 -13.26
C PHE A 54 1.60 -10.26 -13.86
N TYR A 55 1.49 -9.16 -13.11
CA TYR A 55 0.94 -7.90 -13.63
C TYR A 55 1.82 -7.32 -14.74
N GLU A 56 3.14 -7.32 -14.56
CA GLU A 56 4.13 -6.82 -15.53
C GLU A 56 4.27 -7.71 -16.77
N GLY A 57 3.74 -8.93 -16.75
CA GLY A 57 3.80 -9.89 -17.84
C GLY A 57 4.96 -10.88 -17.72
N GLU A 58 5.71 -10.85 -16.63
CA GLU A 58 6.76 -11.83 -16.34
C GLU A 58 6.18 -13.09 -15.70
N GLN A 59 5.37 -13.84 -16.47
CA GLN A 59 4.56 -14.94 -15.96
C GLN A 59 5.23 -16.31 -16.01
N TRP A 60 6.43 -16.39 -16.58
CA TRP A 60 7.25 -17.59 -16.63
C TRP A 60 8.52 -17.41 -15.81
N THR A 61 8.82 -18.38 -14.95
CA THR A 61 10.10 -18.40 -14.24
C THR A 61 11.24 -18.73 -15.20
N ALA A 62 12.48 -18.33 -14.87
CA ALA A 62 13.66 -18.65 -15.69
C ALA A 62 13.81 -20.17 -15.90
N PHE A 63 13.49 -20.97 -14.88
CA PHE A 63 13.53 -22.44 -14.96
C PHE A 63 12.46 -22.98 -15.93
N GLU A 64 11.20 -22.46 -15.87
CA GLU A 64 10.14 -22.86 -16.80
C GLU A 64 10.50 -22.48 -18.24
N LYS A 65 11.06 -21.27 -18.48
CA LYS A 65 11.53 -20.85 -19.82
C LYS A 65 12.60 -21.79 -20.37
N ALA A 66 13.57 -22.22 -19.55
CA ALA A 66 14.59 -23.17 -19.95
C ALA A 66 13.99 -24.52 -20.37
N ILE A 67 13.04 -25.06 -19.62
CA ILE A 67 12.33 -26.31 -19.96
C ILE A 67 11.53 -26.17 -21.26
N LEU A 68 10.85 -25.03 -21.45
CA LEU A 68 10.08 -24.78 -22.66
C LEU A 68 11.00 -24.70 -23.89
N ALA A 69 12.15 -24.02 -23.76
CA ALA A 69 13.15 -23.92 -24.81
C ALA A 69 13.73 -25.31 -25.18
N GLU A 70 14.06 -26.16 -24.19
CA GLU A 70 14.52 -27.52 -24.41
C GLU A 70 13.50 -28.37 -25.20
N ARG A 71 12.19 -28.14 -24.93
CA ARG A 71 11.10 -28.85 -25.62
C ARG A 71 10.67 -28.21 -26.94
N GLY A 72 11.27 -27.09 -27.33
CA GLY A 72 10.84 -26.31 -28.51
C GLY A 72 9.46 -25.70 -28.35
N GLN A 73 8.98 -25.50 -27.11
CA GLN A 73 7.69 -24.89 -26.81
C GLN A 73 7.83 -23.37 -26.66
N PRO A 74 6.92 -22.58 -27.24
CA PRO A 74 6.97 -21.13 -27.09
C PRO A 74 6.57 -20.71 -25.66
N ASP A 75 7.26 -19.71 -25.10
CA ASP A 75 7.00 -19.10 -23.80
C ASP A 75 6.00 -17.92 -23.89
N THR A 76 4.97 -18.08 -24.72
CA THR A 76 3.94 -17.05 -24.92
C THR A 76 3.21 -16.70 -23.63
N VAL A 77 2.96 -15.39 -23.44
CA VAL A 77 2.21 -14.86 -22.30
C VAL A 77 0.93 -14.20 -22.81
N GLU A 78 -0.18 -14.57 -22.21
CA GLU A 78 -1.46 -13.89 -22.37
C GLU A 78 -1.80 -13.16 -21.06
N ASN A 79 -1.42 -11.88 -20.97
CA ASN A 79 -1.59 -11.12 -19.74
C ASN A 79 -3.02 -10.59 -19.60
N LEU A 80 -3.89 -11.36 -18.93
CA LEU A 80 -5.26 -10.97 -18.61
C LEU A 80 -5.36 -10.22 -17.27
N ILE A 81 -4.29 -10.24 -16.46
CA ILE A 81 -4.26 -9.62 -15.13
C ILE A 81 -4.17 -8.10 -15.25
N LYS A 82 -3.29 -7.59 -16.12
CA LYS A 82 -3.09 -6.15 -16.29
C LYS A 82 -4.38 -5.40 -16.66
N PRO A 83 -5.15 -5.81 -17.68
CA PRO A 83 -6.43 -5.16 -18.00
C PRO A 83 -7.43 -5.18 -16.85
N LYS A 84 -7.41 -6.23 -16.00
CA LYS A 84 -8.28 -6.32 -14.83
C LYS A 84 -7.92 -5.27 -13.79
N VAL A 85 -6.64 -5.12 -13.47
CA VAL A 85 -6.16 -4.12 -12.50
C VAL A 85 -6.43 -2.71 -13.03
N GLU A 86 -6.12 -2.43 -14.31
CA GLU A 86 -6.35 -1.12 -14.93
C GLU A 86 -7.85 -0.74 -14.93
N ARG A 87 -8.74 -1.72 -15.08
CA ARG A 87 -10.18 -1.47 -14.95
C ARG A 87 -10.59 -1.10 -13.53
N LEU A 88 -10.08 -1.82 -12.52
CA LEU A 88 -10.32 -1.47 -11.11
C LEU A 88 -9.80 -0.06 -10.78
N LEU A 89 -8.64 0.30 -11.33
CA LEU A 89 -8.10 1.67 -11.20
C LEU A 89 -8.98 2.70 -11.91
N GLY A 90 -9.47 2.41 -13.12
CA GLY A 90 -10.41 3.29 -13.82
C GLY A 90 -11.72 3.47 -13.05
N GLN A 91 -12.24 2.41 -12.41
CA GLN A 91 -13.39 2.52 -11.51
C GLN A 91 -13.09 3.41 -10.31
N PHE A 92 -11.90 3.26 -9.70
CA PHE A 92 -11.46 4.10 -8.60
C PHE A 92 -11.34 5.58 -9.00
N GLN A 93 -10.71 5.87 -10.13
CA GLN A 93 -10.53 7.24 -10.63
C GLN A 93 -11.85 7.92 -11.00
N ARG A 94 -12.84 7.14 -11.46
CA ARG A 94 -14.18 7.66 -11.76
C ARG A 94 -14.98 8.02 -10.51
N GLN A 95 -14.66 7.42 -9.36
CA GLN A 95 -15.32 7.70 -8.08
C GLN A 95 -14.65 8.90 -7.41
N HIS A 96 -15.15 10.11 -7.71
CA HIS A 96 -14.73 11.28 -6.94
C HIS A 96 -15.34 11.22 -5.53
N SER A 97 -14.47 11.16 -4.52
CA SER A 97 -14.95 11.23 -3.14
C SER A 97 -14.82 12.65 -2.63
N THR A 98 -15.94 13.21 -2.21
CA THR A 98 -15.97 14.47 -1.50
C THR A 98 -15.83 14.22 0.00
N VAL A 99 -14.89 14.96 0.61
CA VAL A 99 -14.70 14.94 2.07
C VAL A 99 -15.63 15.96 2.68
N GLN A 100 -16.56 15.50 3.51
CA GLN A 100 -17.39 16.37 4.33
C GLN A 100 -17.06 16.15 5.80
N THR A 101 -16.72 17.21 6.49
CA THR A 101 -16.56 17.19 7.93
C THR A 101 -17.87 17.53 8.60
N LEU A 102 -18.25 16.73 9.57
CA LEU A 102 -19.43 16.97 10.40
C LEU A 102 -18.99 17.15 11.84
N GLY A 103 -19.58 18.12 12.53
CA GLY A 103 -19.38 18.27 13.96
C GLY A 103 -19.89 17.05 14.72
N ARG A 104 -19.08 16.53 15.64
CA ARG A 104 -19.48 15.42 16.51
C ARG A 104 -20.38 15.87 17.65
N ASN A 105 -20.26 17.14 18.06
CA ASN A 105 -21.03 17.75 19.13
C ASN A 105 -21.89 18.88 18.55
N VAL A 106 -23.00 19.18 19.22
CA VAL A 106 -23.94 20.25 18.85
C VAL A 106 -23.28 21.64 18.82
N SER A 107 -22.12 21.79 19.45
CA SER A 107 -21.34 23.04 19.50
C SER A 107 -20.50 23.35 18.26
N VAL A 108 -20.44 22.44 17.29
CA VAL A 108 -19.67 22.67 16.05
C VAL A 108 -20.59 23.29 15.01
N ASP A 109 -20.32 24.55 14.69
CA ASP A 109 -21.04 25.29 13.66
C ASP A 109 -20.76 24.70 12.26
N GLU A 110 -21.77 24.68 11.40
CA GLU A 110 -21.69 24.20 10.01
C GLU A 110 -20.59 24.92 9.22
N GLN A 111 -20.42 26.23 9.46
CA GLN A 111 -19.37 27.03 8.83
C GLN A 111 -17.96 26.59 9.25
N THR A 112 -17.78 26.17 10.48
CA THR A 112 -16.52 25.65 11.01
C THR A 112 -16.19 24.29 10.39
N ALA A 113 -17.20 23.43 10.24
CA ALA A 113 -17.05 22.14 9.56
C ALA A 113 -16.71 22.31 8.06
N ALA A 114 -17.34 23.29 7.38
CA ALA A 114 -17.00 23.63 6.00
C ALA A 114 -15.55 24.12 5.86
N THR A 115 -15.09 24.98 6.79
CA THR A 115 -13.69 25.44 6.81
C THR A 115 -12.70 24.27 6.96
N ALA A 116 -13.00 23.30 7.80
CA ALA A 116 -12.17 22.10 7.94
C ALA A 116 -12.14 21.29 6.63
N SER A 117 -13.26 21.15 5.94
CA SER A 117 -13.33 20.48 4.63
C SER A 117 -12.50 21.20 3.58
N ASP A 118 -12.50 22.54 3.57
CA ASP A 118 -11.69 23.36 2.68
C ASP A 118 -10.19 23.20 2.96
N ILE A 119 -9.77 23.07 4.24
CA ILE A 119 -8.37 22.79 4.60
C ILE A 119 -7.93 21.43 4.04
N PHE A 120 -8.75 20.38 4.18
CA PHE A 120 -8.41 19.07 3.61
C PHE A 120 -8.27 19.12 2.09
N ARG A 121 -9.19 19.82 1.40
CA ARG A 121 -9.13 19.98 -0.04
C ARG A 121 -7.86 20.71 -0.47
N TRP A 122 -7.47 21.77 0.23
CA TRP A 122 -6.21 22.47 -0.03
C TRP A 122 -4.99 21.56 0.17
N VAL A 123 -4.92 20.79 1.25
CA VAL A 123 -3.83 19.83 1.50
C VAL A 123 -3.77 18.78 0.39
N ASP A 124 -4.91 18.24 -0.03
CA ASP A 124 -4.97 17.25 -1.09
C ASP A 124 -4.53 17.83 -2.45
N GLN A 125 -4.95 19.04 -2.80
CA GLN A 125 -4.54 19.73 -4.04
C GLN A 125 -3.04 20.06 -4.03
N THR A 126 -2.52 20.58 -2.92
CA THR A 126 -1.10 20.96 -2.80
C THR A 126 -0.17 19.77 -2.98
N ASN A 127 -0.58 18.59 -2.53
CA ASN A 127 0.20 17.37 -2.64
C ASN A 127 -0.08 16.54 -3.90
N GLY A 128 -1.06 16.89 -4.71
CA GLY A 128 -1.50 16.04 -5.81
C GLY A 128 -1.95 14.65 -5.31
N THR A 129 -2.63 14.62 -4.17
CA THR A 129 -2.97 13.38 -3.43
C THR A 129 -3.72 12.36 -4.31
N GLU A 130 -4.44 12.82 -5.31
CA GLU A 130 -5.14 11.94 -6.26
C GLU A 130 -4.19 10.96 -6.96
N PHE A 131 -3.03 11.44 -7.41
CA PHE A 131 -2.02 10.62 -8.08
C PHE A 131 -1.32 9.69 -7.10
N GLU A 132 -0.90 10.21 -5.95
CA GLU A 132 -0.23 9.44 -4.89
C GLU A 132 -1.14 8.33 -4.33
N GLU A 133 -2.42 8.63 -4.14
CA GLU A 133 -3.42 7.66 -3.72
C GLU A 133 -3.72 6.66 -4.82
N GLY A 134 -3.72 7.08 -6.10
CA GLY A 134 -3.87 6.22 -7.27
C GLY A 134 -2.79 5.13 -7.32
N ASP A 135 -1.53 5.51 -7.14
CA ASP A 135 -0.40 4.57 -7.09
C ASP A 135 -0.50 3.64 -5.88
N THR A 136 -0.88 4.17 -4.71
CA THR A 136 -1.12 3.38 -3.50
C THR A 136 -2.24 2.34 -3.69
N VAL A 137 -3.32 2.71 -4.37
CA VAL A 137 -4.44 1.81 -4.68
C VAL A 137 -4.04 0.77 -5.72
N LYS A 138 -3.17 1.11 -6.67
CA LYS A 138 -2.58 0.16 -7.62
C LYS A 138 -1.78 -0.91 -6.90
N ASP A 139 -0.88 -0.53 -5.99
CA ASP A 139 -0.11 -1.46 -5.16
C ASP A 139 -1.03 -2.37 -4.34
N LYS A 140 -2.09 -1.82 -3.78
CA LYS A 140 -3.13 -2.56 -3.05
C LYS A 140 -3.82 -3.60 -3.93
N PHE A 141 -4.19 -3.28 -5.16
CA PHE A 141 -4.87 -4.22 -6.04
C PHE A 141 -3.94 -5.33 -6.53
N ILE A 142 -2.66 -5.04 -6.72
CA ILE A 142 -1.67 -6.02 -7.14
C ILE A 142 -1.19 -6.86 -5.95
N GLY A 143 -0.53 -6.23 -4.99
CA GLY A 143 0.18 -6.90 -3.90
C GLY A 143 -0.64 -7.13 -2.62
N GLY A 144 -1.90 -6.68 -2.58
CA GLY A 144 -2.80 -6.86 -1.44
C GLY A 144 -2.80 -5.71 -0.44
N PHE A 145 -1.77 -4.87 -0.40
CA PHE A 145 -1.80 -3.59 0.31
C PHE A 145 -0.84 -2.58 -0.32
N GLY A 146 -1.21 -1.32 -0.24
CA GLY A 146 -0.39 -0.16 -0.51
C GLY A 146 -0.21 0.67 0.75
N VAL A 147 0.70 1.63 0.72
CA VAL A 147 0.99 2.49 1.86
C VAL A 147 1.08 3.94 1.41
N LEU A 148 0.37 4.82 2.10
CA LEU A 148 0.46 6.25 1.94
C LEU A 148 1.20 6.84 3.15
N GLU A 149 2.29 7.58 2.92
CA GLU A 149 2.98 8.32 3.96
C GLU A 149 2.35 9.70 4.13
N VAL A 150 2.03 10.08 5.36
CA VAL A 150 1.53 11.41 5.73
C VAL A 150 2.34 11.93 6.90
N CYS A 151 3.15 12.96 6.67
CA CYS A 151 4.03 13.52 7.69
C CYS A 151 4.15 15.03 7.52
N SER A 152 4.63 15.69 8.58
CA SER A 152 5.05 17.09 8.48
C SER A 152 6.45 17.18 7.85
N SER A 153 6.64 18.13 6.96
CA SER A 153 7.93 18.47 6.36
C SER A 153 8.18 19.97 6.45
N ARG A 154 9.42 20.39 6.24
CA ARG A 154 9.76 21.82 6.13
C ARG A 154 10.18 22.11 4.72
N ASP A 155 9.66 23.20 4.17
CA ASP A 155 10.10 23.71 2.88
C ASP A 155 11.48 24.39 2.97
N ALA A 156 12.01 24.82 1.84
CA ALA A 156 13.32 25.51 1.78
C ALA A 156 13.34 26.85 2.54
N LEU A 157 12.18 27.43 2.84
CA LEU A 157 12.03 28.67 3.61
C LEU A 157 11.82 28.42 5.11
N GLY A 158 11.69 27.13 5.50
CA GLY A 158 11.48 26.73 6.89
C GLY A 158 10.01 26.65 7.32
N HIS A 159 9.04 26.92 6.44
CA HIS A 159 7.63 26.74 6.75
C HIS A 159 7.26 25.26 6.86
N THR A 160 6.42 24.94 7.80
CA THR A 160 5.93 23.56 7.95
C THR A 160 4.82 23.29 6.94
N THR A 161 5.00 22.23 6.17
CA THR A 161 4.03 21.73 5.19
C THR A 161 3.64 20.31 5.51
N ILE A 162 2.45 19.90 5.11
CA ILE A 162 2.02 18.50 5.20
C ILE A 162 2.34 17.84 3.86
N THR A 163 3.08 16.74 3.93
CA THR A 163 3.49 15.96 2.76
C THR A 163 2.72 14.64 2.74
N ILE A 164 2.13 14.33 1.58
CA ILE A 164 1.42 13.09 1.31
C ILE A 164 2.10 12.42 0.11
N ARG A 165 2.58 11.19 0.28
CA ARG A 165 3.30 10.45 -0.78
C ARG A 165 2.97 8.97 -0.75
N ASN A 166 2.97 8.34 -1.91
CA ASN A 166 2.98 6.89 -2.01
C ASN A 166 4.33 6.35 -1.51
N GLU A 167 4.30 5.31 -0.69
CA GLU A 167 5.52 4.60 -0.27
C GLU A 167 5.44 3.13 -0.73
N ASN A 168 6.57 2.62 -1.22
CA ASN A 168 6.64 1.24 -1.68
C ASN A 168 6.36 0.27 -0.51
N PRO A 169 5.33 -0.58 -0.60
CA PRO A 169 4.95 -1.48 0.48
C PRO A 169 6.05 -2.48 0.86
N PHE A 170 7.00 -2.79 -0.04
CA PHE A 170 8.14 -3.65 0.26
C PHE A 170 9.17 -3.02 1.21
N TYR A 171 9.14 -1.70 1.37
CA TYR A 171 10.01 -1.00 2.33
C TYR A 171 9.40 -0.89 3.73
N ILE A 172 8.14 -1.26 3.88
CA ILE A 172 7.42 -1.18 5.16
C ILE A 172 7.41 -2.55 5.86
N PHE A 173 7.70 -2.52 7.16
CA PHE A 173 7.80 -3.69 8.03
C PHE A 173 6.90 -3.48 9.25
N PRO A 174 5.61 -3.88 9.15
CA PRO A 174 4.66 -3.68 10.22
C PRO A 174 4.85 -4.67 11.37
N ASP A 175 4.28 -4.33 12.53
CA ASP A 175 4.21 -5.24 13.67
C ASP A 175 3.51 -6.55 13.27
N PRO A 176 4.15 -7.73 13.43
CA PRO A 176 3.58 -9.00 13.04
C PRO A 176 2.34 -9.39 13.86
N HIS A 177 2.10 -8.75 15.00
CA HIS A 177 0.92 -8.99 15.84
C HIS A 177 -0.30 -8.17 15.42
N SER A 178 -0.11 -7.14 14.60
CA SER A 178 -1.23 -6.33 14.10
C SER A 178 -2.15 -7.13 13.18
N ARG A 179 -3.44 -7.08 13.48
CA ARG A 179 -4.51 -7.78 12.73
C ARG A 179 -5.57 -6.84 12.19
N ARG A 180 -5.59 -5.58 12.68
CA ARG A 180 -6.59 -4.60 12.28
C ARG A 180 -6.20 -3.90 10.99
N TYR A 181 -7.18 -3.32 10.31
CA TYR A 181 -6.98 -2.52 9.11
C TYR A 181 -6.36 -1.15 9.41
N ASP A 182 -6.50 -0.66 10.65
CA ASP A 182 -5.83 0.53 11.16
C ASP A 182 -4.72 0.09 12.09
N TRP A 183 -3.45 0.31 11.69
CA TRP A 183 -2.28 0.00 12.51
C TRP A 183 -2.23 0.80 13.81
N ASN A 184 -2.90 1.98 13.86
CA ASN A 184 -2.92 2.79 15.07
C ASN A 184 -3.66 2.12 16.22
N GLU A 185 -4.55 1.16 15.94
CA GLU A 185 -5.36 0.48 16.95
C GLU A 185 -4.62 -0.65 17.68
N ASP A 186 -3.72 -1.38 16.98
CA ASP A 186 -3.12 -2.61 17.53
C ASP A 186 -1.62 -2.76 17.29
N ALA A 187 -1.01 -2.01 16.36
CA ALA A 187 0.43 -2.09 16.15
C ALA A 187 1.19 -1.30 17.23
N LYS A 188 2.26 -1.89 17.73
CA LYS A 188 3.18 -1.26 18.67
C LYS A 188 4.29 -0.48 17.97
N PHE A 189 4.67 -0.93 16.77
CA PHE A 189 5.69 -0.30 15.96
C PHE A 189 5.42 -0.48 14.47
N LEU A 190 5.98 0.42 13.68
CA LEU A 190 6.12 0.28 12.22
C LEU A 190 7.56 0.62 11.86
N ALA A 191 8.17 -0.20 11.01
CA ALA A 191 9.50 0.09 10.51
C ALA A 191 9.48 0.37 9.02
N ARG A 192 10.35 1.29 8.57
CA ARG A 192 10.64 1.55 7.16
C ARG A 192 12.11 1.31 6.92
N SER A 193 12.47 0.71 5.79
CA SER A 193 13.86 0.57 5.38
C SER A 193 14.01 0.76 3.88
N LYS A 194 14.48 1.93 3.49
CA LYS A 194 14.69 2.36 2.12
C LYS A 194 16.18 2.51 1.84
N PRO A 195 16.69 1.95 0.72
CA PRO A 195 18.08 2.19 0.35
C PRO A 195 18.28 3.64 -0.08
N ILE A 196 19.30 4.29 0.46
CA ILE A 196 19.71 5.66 0.14
C ILE A 196 21.18 5.68 -0.26
N ASP A 197 21.58 6.63 -1.09
CA ASP A 197 22.98 6.79 -1.43
C ASP A 197 23.76 7.34 -0.23
N LEU A 198 25.07 7.01 -0.15
CA LEU A 198 25.90 7.38 1.00
C LEU A 198 25.98 8.91 1.17
N ASP A 199 26.08 9.64 0.05
CA ASP A 199 26.17 11.10 0.09
C ASP A 199 24.89 11.75 0.61
N ASP A 200 23.72 11.22 0.23
CA ASP A 200 22.42 11.65 0.77
C ASP A 200 22.36 11.35 2.27
N GLY A 201 22.81 10.16 2.69
CA GLY A 201 22.87 9.80 4.11
C GLY A 201 23.79 10.72 4.93
N ILE A 202 24.93 11.13 4.37
CA ILE A 202 25.84 12.09 5.00
C ILE A 202 25.20 13.48 5.08
N GLY A 203 24.47 13.89 4.03
CA GLY A 203 23.73 15.15 4.02
C GLY A 203 22.63 15.20 5.08
N LEU A 204 21.87 14.10 5.23
CA LEU A 204 20.81 13.98 6.24
C LEU A 204 21.37 13.92 7.68
N TRP A 205 22.49 13.22 7.89
CA TRP A 205 23.10 13.01 9.22
C TRP A 205 24.57 13.42 9.30
N PRO A 206 24.89 14.72 9.18
CA PRO A 206 26.27 15.20 9.12
C PRO A 206 27.08 14.87 10.35
N LYS A 207 26.44 14.80 11.53
CA LYS A 207 27.10 14.43 12.80
C LYS A 207 27.64 12.99 12.80
N LYS A 208 27.06 12.09 12.03
CA LYS A 208 27.45 10.67 11.92
C LYS A 208 28.16 10.34 10.59
N ALA A 209 28.58 11.36 9.82
CA ALA A 209 29.18 11.19 8.50
C ALA A 209 30.44 10.32 8.49
N LYS A 210 31.26 10.40 9.53
CA LYS A 210 32.49 9.61 9.64
C LYS A 210 32.19 8.13 9.85
N GLU A 211 31.26 7.83 10.76
CA GLU A 211 30.85 6.46 11.05
C GLU A 211 30.14 5.82 9.85
N LEU A 212 29.28 6.57 9.15
CA LEU A 212 28.60 6.10 7.94
C LEU A 212 29.58 5.73 6.82
N ARG A 213 30.63 6.55 6.59
CA ARG A 213 31.69 6.21 5.62
C ARG A 213 32.47 4.96 6.04
N GLN A 214 32.76 4.80 7.32
CA GLN A 214 33.42 3.61 7.84
C GLN A 214 32.56 2.36 7.65
N CYS A 215 31.25 2.45 7.87
CA CYS A 215 30.34 1.36 7.64
C CYS A 215 30.32 0.89 6.19
N CYS A 216 30.31 1.81 5.22
CA CYS A 216 30.30 1.49 3.79
C CYS A 216 31.64 0.91 3.30
N SER A 217 32.76 1.28 3.92
CA SER A 217 34.10 0.77 3.57
C SER A 217 34.46 -0.54 4.28
N ALA A 218 33.68 -0.94 5.27
CA ALA A 218 33.92 -2.13 6.07
C ALA A 218 33.59 -3.41 5.29
N LEU A 219 34.50 -4.37 5.31
CA LEU A 219 34.27 -5.70 4.73
C LEU A 219 33.12 -6.42 5.45
N PRO A 220 32.38 -7.29 4.73
CA PRO A 220 31.35 -8.14 5.34
C PRO A 220 31.94 -8.94 6.50
N GLY A 221 31.45 -8.72 7.73
CA GLY A 221 31.95 -9.36 8.95
C GLY A 221 32.66 -8.44 9.92
N SER A 222 32.87 -7.15 9.59
CA SER A 222 33.32 -6.13 10.56
C SER A 222 32.20 -5.77 11.54
N GLY A 223 32.57 -5.25 12.73
CA GLY A 223 31.65 -4.99 13.86
C GLY A 223 30.46 -4.06 13.63
N TYR A 224 30.21 -3.62 12.41
CA TYR A 224 29.03 -2.86 11.99
C TYR A 224 27.95 -3.72 11.34
N ALA A 225 28.11 -5.04 11.34
CA ALA A 225 27.17 -5.98 10.70
C ALA A 225 25.81 -6.13 11.40
N GLY A 226 25.53 -5.33 12.42
CA GLY A 226 24.36 -5.45 13.30
C GLY A 226 24.77 -5.97 14.68
N VAL A 227 23.90 -5.81 15.65
CA VAL A 227 24.11 -6.30 17.02
C VAL A 227 23.71 -7.76 17.15
N MET A 228 22.83 -8.23 16.27
CA MET A 228 22.34 -9.61 16.23
C MET A 228 23.27 -10.53 15.42
N ASP A 229 23.10 -11.84 15.62
CA ASP A 229 23.88 -12.87 14.94
C ASP A 229 23.85 -12.68 13.40
N PRO A 230 24.99 -12.54 12.74
CA PRO A 230 25.09 -12.43 11.28
C PRO A 230 24.40 -13.57 10.52
N ALA A 231 24.28 -14.75 11.13
CA ALA A 231 23.58 -15.88 10.54
C ALA A 231 22.08 -15.59 10.34
N VAL A 232 21.45 -14.86 11.25
CA VAL A 232 20.03 -14.47 11.17
C VAL A 232 19.80 -13.50 10.01
N LEU A 233 20.67 -12.50 9.86
CA LEU A 233 20.61 -11.54 8.75
C LEU A 233 20.85 -12.22 7.40
N LYS A 234 21.79 -13.17 7.34
CA LYS A 234 22.04 -13.98 6.13
C LYS A 234 20.83 -14.84 5.77
N GLN A 235 20.19 -15.47 6.75
CA GLN A 235 18.95 -16.24 6.54
C GLN A 235 17.82 -15.36 6.00
N ALA A 236 17.75 -14.11 6.44
CA ALA A 236 16.78 -13.13 5.96
C ALA A 236 17.16 -12.49 4.62
N ASN A 237 18.34 -12.78 4.09
CA ASN A 237 18.93 -12.12 2.93
C ASN A 237 18.93 -10.59 3.06
N TRP A 238 19.33 -10.10 4.26
CA TRP A 238 19.31 -8.70 4.61
C TRP A 238 20.71 -8.13 4.76
N ASN A 239 20.99 -7.04 4.05
CA ASN A 239 22.23 -6.29 4.14
C ASN A 239 21.94 -4.82 4.45
N TYR A 240 22.60 -4.27 5.45
CA TYR A 240 22.50 -2.84 5.80
C TYR A 240 23.32 -1.94 4.88
N PHE A 241 24.34 -2.51 4.22
CA PHE A 241 25.27 -1.79 3.35
C PHE A 241 25.45 -2.53 2.04
N ASP A 242 25.45 -1.78 0.95
CA ASP A 242 25.89 -2.26 -0.37
C ASP A 242 27.21 -1.55 -0.71
N PRO A 243 28.37 -2.22 -0.52
CA PRO A 243 29.67 -1.60 -0.77
C PRO A 243 29.94 -1.33 -2.25
N TYR A 244 29.31 -2.08 -3.18
CA TYR A 244 29.48 -1.89 -4.62
C TYR A 244 28.79 -0.64 -5.13
N ARG A 245 27.59 -0.34 -4.61
CA ARG A 245 26.80 0.83 -5.02
C ARG A 245 26.91 1.99 -4.04
N GLN A 246 27.68 1.83 -2.97
CA GLN A 246 27.82 2.80 -1.86
C GLN A 246 26.45 3.24 -1.35
N ARG A 247 25.57 2.27 -1.08
CA ARG A 247 24.23 2.50 -0.56
C ARG A 247 24.09 2.02 0.86
N LEU A 248 23.45 2.88 1.66
CA LEU A 248 23.01 2.58 3.00
C LEU A 248 21.59 2.07 2.97
N ARG A 249 21.26 1.16 3.88
CA ARG A 249 19.90 0.73 4.12
C ARG A 249 19.53 0.95 5.59
N PRO A 250 19.30 2.22 5.97
CA PRO A 250 18.90 2.57 7.33
C PRO A 250 17.53 1.96 7.62
N VAL A 251 17.29 1.66 8.90
CA VAL A 251 16.00 1.20 9.39
C VAL A 251 15.47 2.29 10.33
N GLU A 252 14.32 2.83 9.94
CA GLU A 252 13.56 3.80 10.71
C GLU A 252 12.44 3.07 11.43
N ILE A 253 12.33 3.21 12.73
CA ILE A 253 11.29 2.55 13.54
C ILE A 253 10.51 3.60 14.30
N TYR A 254 9.23 3.68 13.95
CA TYR A 254 8.23 4.44 14.68
C TYR A 254 7.57 3.51 15.68
N TYR A 255 7.62 3.84 16.97
CA TYR A 255 7.08 2.97 18.00
C TYR A 255 6.42 3.75 19.13
N LYS A 256 5.41 3.14 19.73
CA LYS A 256 4.66 3.71 20.84
C LYS A 256 5.30 3.31 22.17
N ARG A 257 5.60 4.30 22.98
CA ARG A 257 6.16 4.13 24.33
C ARG A 257 5.21 4.70 25.36
N LYS A 258 4.93 3.93 26.39
CA LYS A 258 4.17 4.43 27.54
C LYS A 258 5.11 5.15 28.47
N VAL A 259 4.83 6.41 28.73
CA VAL A 259 5.63 7.28 29.60
C VAL A 259 4.73 7.83 30.70
N LEU A 260 5.24 7.85 31.92
CA LEU A 260 4.54 8.49 33.03
C LEU A 260 4.75 10.00 32.93
N LYS A 261 3.71 10.74 32.59
CA LYS A 261 3.72 12.19 32.50
C LYS A 261 3.10 12.81 33.74
N ARG A 262 3.69 13.89 34.20
CA ARG A 262 3.07 14.71 35.23
C ARG A 262 2.22 15.77 34.55
N VAL A 263 0.97 15.83 34.94
CA VAL A 263 -0.01 16.78 34.41
C VAL A 263 -0.60 17.60 35.53
N ILE A 264 -0.90 18.85 35.24
CA ILE A 264 -1.72 19.69 36.11
C ILE A 264 -3.15 19.61 35.62
N ILE A 265 -4.04 19.14 36.49
CA ILE A 265 -5.48 19.10 36.22
C ILE A 265 -6.08 20.38 36.79
N THR A 266 -6.59 21.23 35.93
CA THR A 266 -7.28 22.45 36.31
C THR A 266 -8.71 22.15 36.82
N PRO A 267 -9.33 23.03 37.61
CA PRO A 267 -10.70 22.83 38.06
C PRO A 267 -11.73 22.70 36.93
N THR A 268 -11.38 23.16 35.72
CA THR A 268 -12.17 23.01 34.50
C THR A 268 -11.98 21.65 33.82
N GLY A 269 -11.16 20.76 34.37
CA GLY A 269 -10.90 19.43 33.81
C GLY A 269 -9.86 19.40 32.69
N VAL A 270 -9.24 20.54 32.37
CA VAL A 270 -8.17 20.61 31.35
C VAL A 270 -6.86 20.16 31.99
N SER A 271 -6.17 19.19 31.41
CA SER A 271 -4.84 18.73 31.84
C SER A 271 -3.76 19.42 30.99
N VAL A 272 -2.83 20.08 31.67
CA VAL A 272 -1.65 20.72 31.04
C VAL A 272 -0.40 19.89 31.34
N GLU A 273 0.35 19.54 30.32
CA GLU A 273 1.56 18.74 30.42
C GLU A 273 2.75 19.59 30.95
N LEU A 274 3.57 18.97 31.79
CA LEU A 274 4.72 19.60 32.46
C LEU A 274 6.03 19.25 31.76
N ASP A 275 6.17 19.58 30.48
CA ASP A 275 7.39 19.20 29.74
C ASP A 275 8.63 20.07 30.02
N TYR A 276 8.45 21.36 30.38
CA TYR A 276 9.55 22.33 30.45
C TYR A 276 9.66 23.10 31.77
N LEU A 277 8.62 23.10 32.56
CA LEU A 277 8.60 23.82 33.84
C LEU A 277 8.78 22.84 35.00
N GLY A 278 9.62 23.20 35.94
CA GLY A 278 9.72 22.44 37.17
C GLY A 278 8.35 22.37 37.89
N PRO A 279 8.04 21.24 38.59
CA PRO A 279 6.73 21.02 39.20
C PRO A 279 6.23 22.17 40.07
N ARG A 280 7.13 22.83 40.79
CA ARG A 280 6.81 23.98 41.67
C ARG A 280 6.45 25.24 40.86
N GLN A 281 7.15 25.51 39.77
CA GLN A 281 6.90 26.69 38.92
C GLN A 281 5.58 26.55 38.15
N ALA A 282 5.31 25.35 37.66
CA ALA A 282 4.10 25.06 36.95
C ALA A 282 2.85 25.14 37.85
N MET A 283 2.92 24.64 39.08
CA MET A 283 1.85 24.81 40.07
C MET A 283 1.64 26.28 40.49
N ALA A 284 2.71 27.09 40.53
CA ALA A 284 2.59 28.51 40.83
C ALA A 284 1.88 29.32 39.71
N GLN A 285 1.93 28.84 38.47
CA GLN A 285 1.28 29.45 37.33
C GLN A 285 -0.13 28.88 37.06
N ALA A 286 -0.49 27.77 37.70
CA ALA A 286 -1.75 27.12 37.51
C ALA A 286 -2.89 27.85 38.26
N PRO A 287 -4.13 27.82 37.73
CA PRO A 287 -5.32 28.38 38.41
C PRO A 287 -5.50 27.80 39.82
N ALA A 288 -6.02 28.59 40.74
CA ALA A 288 -6.31 28.15 42.10
C ALA A 288 -7.23 26.93 42.11
N GLY A 289 -6.89 25.90 42.87
CA GLY A 289 -7.63 24.62 42.89
C GLY A 289 -7.15 23.57 41.90
N SER A 290 -6.09 23.83 41.16
CA SER A 290 -5.45 22.83 40.30
C SER A 290 -4.73 21.75 41.10
N THR A 291 -4.79 20.50 40.67
CA THR A 291 -4.11 19.36 41.30
C THR A 291 -3.05 18.80 40.34
N MET A 292 -1.95 18.28 40.90
CA MET A 292 -0.93 17.58 40.12
C MET A 292 -1.21 16.09 40.17
N ASP A 293 -1.23 15.45 39.01
CA ASP A 293 -1.41 14.00 38.90
C ASP A 293 -0.36 13.41 37.93
N ALA A 294 -0.19 12.11 38.01
CA ALA A 294 0.70 11.36 37.12
C ALA A 294 -0.15 10.46 36.20
N VAL A 295 -0.13 10.77 34.91
CA VAL A 295 -0.90 10.04 33.91
C VAL A 295 0.05 9.24 33.00
N VAL A 296 -0.28 7.99 32.74
CA VAL A 296 0.44 7.19 31.73
C VAL A 296 -0.03 7.65 30.36
N ALA A 297 0.84 8.38 29.67
CA ALA A 297 0.63 8.81 28.29
C ALA A 297 1.37 7.90 27.31
N GLU A 298 0.85 7.77 26.13
CA GLU A 298 1.50 7.05 25.02
C GLU A 298 2.16 8.07 24.09
N GLU A 299 3.47 7.96 23.94
CA GLU A 299 4.27 8.84 23.08
C GLU A 299 4.77 8.09 21.86
N MET A 300 4.83 8.79 20.73
CA MET A 300 5.46 8.30 19.52
C MET A 300 6.96 8.63 19.53
N TRP A 301 7.79 7.61 19.32
CA TRP A 301 9.24 7.71 19.23
C TRP A 301 9.73 7.28 17.88
N LEU A 302 10.82 7.90 17.42
CA LEU A 302 11.53 7.54 16.19
C LEU A 302 12.94 7.11 16.53
N GLY A 303 13.31 5.90 16.11
CA GLY A 303 14.66 5.39 16.16
C GLY A 303 15.15 5.06 14.75
N ILE A 304 16.34 5.59 14.39
CA ILE A 304 16.97 5.31 13.09
C ILE A 304 18.33 4.67 13.37
N TYR A 305 18.55 3.51 12.78
CA TYR A 305 19.83 2.82 12.89
C TYR A 305 20.24 2.18 11.57
N CYS A 306 21.54 1.92 11.41
CA CYS A 306 22.06 1.21 10.25
C CYS A 306 23.18 0.25 10.72
N GLY A 307 22.94 -1.06 10.61
CA GLY A 307 23.82 -2.03 11.27
C GLY A 307 23.87 -1.84 12.78
N GLY A 308 25.07 -1.82 13.36
CA GLY A 308 25.27 -1.55 14.80
C GLY A 308 25.31 -0.06 15.18
N LEU A 309 25.11 0.86 14.22
CA LEU A 309 25.21 2.30 14.42
C LEU A 309 23.85 2.93 14.69
N LEU A 310 23.68 3.56 15.85
CA LEU A 310 22.53 4.42 16.14
C LEU A 310 22.75 5.79 15.48
N ILE A 311 21.86 6.14 14.56
CA ILE A 311 21.91 7.41 13.82
C ILE A 311 21.10 8.48 14.55
N TYR A 312 19.85 8.15 14.90
CA TYR A 312 18.91 9.06 15.55
C TYR A 312 18.01 8.30 16.52
N HIS A 313 17.69 8.90 17.66
CA HIS A 313 16.72 8.36 18.60
C HIS A 313 16.15 9.47 19.45
N ASP A 314 14.89 9.83 19.21
CA ASP A 314 14.19 10.87 19.96
C ASP A 314 12.67 10.70 19.82
N ARG A 315 11.90 11.55 20.49
CA ARG A 315 10.45 11.69 20.25
C ARG A 315 10.22 12.05 18.77
N TYR A 316 9.22 11.41 18.18
CA TYR A 316 8.83 11.76 16.82
C TYR A 316 8.25 13.18 16.80
N GLN A 317 8.56 13.95 15.76
CA GLN A 317 8.14 15.36 15.66
C GLN A 317 6.61 15.52 15.66
N ASP A 318 5.88 14.58 15.04
CA ASP A 318 4.42 14.59 14.97
C ASP A 318 3.86 13.82 16.16
N GLN A 319 3.40 14.55 17.18
CA GLN A 319 2.91 13.99 18.45
C GLN A 319 1.37 13.81 18.46
N ASP A 320 0.78 13.58 17.31
CA ASP A 320 -0.65 13.27 17.17
C ASP A 320 -1.02 11.84 17.61
N GLY A 321 -0.03 11.04 18.01
CA GLY A 321 -0.20 9.65 18.45
C GLY A 321 -0.46 8.65 17.33
N LEU A 322 -0.41 9.11 16.06
CA LEU A 322 -0.68 8.29 14.89
C LEU A 322 0.61 8.02 14.10
N PHE A 323 0.72 6.81 13.58
CA PHE A 323 1.83 6.48 12.67
C PHE A 323 1.76 7.31 11.38
N PRO A 324 2.92 7.63 10.76
CA PRO A 324 2.95 8.37 9.50
C PRO A 324 2.50 7.53 8.30
N PHE A 325 2.42 6.21 8.43
CA PHE A 325 2.08 5.30 7.36
C PHE A 325 0.62 4.86 7.47
N ILE A 326 -0.13 5.06 6.41
CA ILE A 326 -1.55 4.72 6.32
C ILE A 326 -1.71 3.52 5.40
N PRO A 327 -2.16 2.36 5.92
CA PRO A 327 -2.33 1.17 5.11
C PRO A 327 -3.61 1.22 4.26
N TYR A 328 -3.49 0.80 3.02
CA TYR A 328 -4.59 0.55 2.09
C TYR A 328 -4.67 -0.96 1.82
N PHE A 329 -5.36 -1.70 2.68
CA PHE A 329 -5.53 -3.14 2.48
C PHE A 329 -6.63 -3.46 1.48
N ALA A 330 -6.40 -4.44 0.59
CA ALA A 330 -7.43 -5.02 -0.25
C ALA A 330 -8.25 -6.02 0.58
N ASP A 331 -7.63 -7.11 0.99
CA ASP A 331 -8.20 -8.11 1.88
C ASP A 331 -7.11 -8.71 2.77
N ARG A 332 -7.49 -9.45 3.79
CA ARG A 332 -6.56 -10.10 4.73
C ARG A 332 -7.02 -11.51 5.04
N LYS A 333 -6.11 -12.47 4.96
CA LYS A 333 -6.33 -13.83 5.43
C LYS A 333 -6.51 -13.84 6.95
N LYS A 334 -7.07 -14.91 7.50
CA LYS A 334 -7.19 -15.10 8.96
C LYS A 334 -5.82 -15.04 9.66
N SER A 335 -4.74 -15.44 8.98
CA SER A 335 -3.36 -15.29 9.44
C SER A 335 -2.90 -13.82 9.58
N GLY A 336 -3.60 -12.89 8.97
CA GLY A 336 -3.24 -11.48 8.87
C GLY A 336 -2.46 -11.12 7.62
N GLU A 337 -2.11 -12.08 6.77
CA GLU A 337 -1.44 -11.84 5.49
C GLU A 337 -2.37 -11.08 4.54
N PRO A 338 -1.94 -9.92 4.00
CA PRO A 338 -2.71 -9.21 2.99
C PRO A 338 -2.64 -9.93 1.64
N PHE A 339 -3.71 -9.82 0.86
CA PHE A 339 -3.74 -10.31 -0.51
C PHE A 339 -4.67 -9.46 -1.37
N GLY A 340 -4.34 -9.33 -2.65
CA GLY A 340 -5.13 -8.59 -3.64
C GLY A 340 -5.94 -9.51 -4.55
N PRO A 341 -6.80 -8.93 -5.39
CA PRO A 341 -7.55 -9.68 -6.39
C PRO A 341 -6.62 -10.45 -7.35
N VAL A 342 -5.43 -9.95 -7.65
CA VAL A 342 -4.45 -10.60 -8.52
C VAL A 342 -4.05 -11.98 -8.00
N ARG A 343 -3.87 -12.15 -6.68
CA ARG A 343 -3.45 -13.43 -6.07
C ARG A 343 -4.37 -14.59 -6.45
N ASN A 344 -5.68 -14.35 -6.53
CA ASN A 344 -6.66 -15.36 -6.90
C ASN A 344 -6.61 -15.71 -8.40
N LEU A 345 -6.10 -14.79 -9.23
CA LEU A 345 -6.03 -14.94 -10.68
C LEU A 345 -4.72 -15.58 -11.19
N VAL A 346 -3.65 -15.51 -10.40
CA VAL A 346 -2.32 -16.07 -10.75
C VAL A 346 -2.38 -17.54 -11.17
N PRO A 347 -3.06 -18.46 -10.43
CA PRO A 347 -3.12 -19.88 -10.83
C PRO A 347 -3.79 -20.07 -12.20
N LEU A 348 -4.87 -19.33 -12.46
CA LEU A 348 -5.63 -19.40 -13.71
C LEU A 348 -4.83 -18.80 -14.88
N ALA A 349 -4.17 -17.67 -14.68
CA ALA A 349 -3.29 -17.07 -15.69
C ALA A 349 -2.15 -18.01 -16.07
N ARG A 350 -1.53 -18.68 -15.08
CA ARG A 350 -0.49 -19.69 -15.31
C ARG A 350 -1.00 -20.87 -16.11
N GLU A 351 -2.20 -21.34 -15.82
CA GLU A 351 -2.85 -22.42 -16.57
C GLU A 351 -3.14 -22.02 -18.03
N ILE A 352 -3.68 -20.83 -18.25
CA ILE A 352 -3.97 -20.28 -19.57
C ILE A 352 -2.70 -20.27 -20.43
N ASN A 353 -1.59 -19.73 -19.89
CA ASN A 353 -0.31 -19.68 -20.59
C ASN A 353 0.25 -21.06 -20.91
N LYS A 354 0.20 -22.01 -19.95
CA LYS A 354 0.66 -23.39 -20.16
C LYS A 354 -0.15 -24.10 -21.23
N ARG A 355 -1.47 -23.93 -21.25
CA ARG A 355 -2.35 -24.53 -22.28
C ARG A 355 -2.10 -23.94 -23.65
N ARG A 356 -1.94 -22.62 -23.75
CA ARG A 356 -1.64 -21.90 -24.99
C ARG A 356 -0.30 -22.32 -25.57
N SER A 357 0.76 -22.34 -24.76
CA SER A 357 2.09 -22.81 -25.16
C SER A 357 2.03 -24.25 -25.68
N LYS A 358 1.34 -25.14 -24.97
CA LYS A 358 1.20 -26.55 -25.37
C LYS A 358 0.37 -26.70 -26.66
N ALA A 359 -0.72 -25.96 -26.80
CA ALA A 359 -1.56 -25.99 -28.02
C ALA A 359 -0.76 -25.56 -29.25
N LEU A 360 -0.02 -24.44 -29.15
CA LEU A 360 0.81 -23.94 -30.23
C LEU A 360 1.89 -24.96 -30.63
N ASN A 361 2.52 -25.61 -29.66
CA ASN A 361 3.52 -26.65 -29.92
C ASN A 361 2.89 -27.88 -30.60
N LEU A 362 1.73 -28.35 -30.14
CA LEU A 362 1.04 -29.51 -30.74
C LEU A 362 0.57 -29.26 -32.17
N ILE A 363 0.18 -28.01 -32.48
CA ILE A 363 -0.23 -27.62 -33.84
C ILE A 363 0.98 -27.53 -34.79
N SER A 364 2.12 -27.04 -34.26
CA SER A 364 3.34 -26.81 -35.04
C SER A 364 4.22 -28.06 -35.20
N THR A 365 4.03 -29.09 -34.37
CA THR A 365 4.86 -30.29 -34.35
C THR A 365 4.05 -31.50 -34.79
N ASN A 366 4.61 -32.26 -35.74
CA ASN A 366 4.12 -33.56 -36.16
C ASN A 366 5.06 -34.64 -35.61
N GLN A 367 4.52 -35.67 -34.98
CA GLN A 367 5.28 -36.85 -34.61
C GLN A 367 5.26 -37.84 -35.77
N ALA A 368 6.35 -38.53 -36.00
CA ALA A 368 6.40 -39.64 -36.96
C ALA A 368 6.91 -40.89 -36.27
N VAL A 369 6.21 -41.98 -36.49
CA VAL A 369 6.72 -43.33 -36.15
C VAL A 369 7.24 -43.90 -37.43
N VAL A 370 8.52 -44.26 -37.44
CA VAL A 370 9.23 -44.67 -38.64
C VAL A 370 9.95 -45.97 -38.36
N GLU A 371 9.72 -46.98 -39.22
CA GLU A 371 10.52 -48.24 -39.21
C GLU A 371 11.99 -47.93 -39.47
N GLN A 372 12.89 -48.65 -38.78
CA GLN A 372 14.34 -48.42 -38.81
C GLN A 372 14.97 -48.38 -40.23
N ASN A 373 14.37 -49.08 -41.20
CA ASN A 373 14.86 -49.17 -42.57
C ASN A 373 14.02 -48.35 -43.58
N ALA A 374 13.05 -47.57 -43.14
CA ALA A 374 12.14 -46.84 -44.04
C ALA A 374 12.75 -45.53 -44.55
N VAL A 375 13.77 -44.97 -43.90
CA VAL A 375 14.42 -43.71 -44.21
C VAL A 375 15.90 -43.91 -44.44
N GLU A 376 16.47 -43.23 -45.45
CA GLU A 376 17.92 -43.28 -45.75
C GLU A 376 18.71 -42.32 -44.89
N ASP A 377 18.28 -41.07 -44.84
CA ASP A 377 18.90 -39.99 -44.06
C ASP A 377 17.92 -39.43 -43.04
N TRP A 378 18.20 -39.70 -41.77
CA TRP A 378 17.38 -39.25 -40.63
C TRP A 378 17.45 -37.74 -40.43
N ALA A 379 18.57 -37.09 -40.76
CA ALA A 379 18.74 -35.65 -40.59
C ALA A 379 17.97 -34.89 -41.66
N GLU A 380 18.03 -35.33 -42.94
CA GLU A 380 17.25 -34.79 -44.04
C GLU A 380 15.74 -34.97 -43.78
N PHE A 381 15.34 -36.17 -43.36
CA PHE A 381 13.94 -36.48 -43.03
C PHE A 381 13.41 -35.60 -41.89
N ALA A 382 14.17 -35.42 -40.81
CA ALA A 382 13.77 -34.60 -39.69
C ALA A 382 13.63 -33.10 -40.07
N ASN A 383 14.58 -32.60 -40.89
CA ASN A 383 14.56 -31.23 -41.38
C ASN A 383 13.40 -30.95 -42.34
N GLU A 384 13.17 -31.86 -43.31
CA GLU A 384 12.09 -31.68 -44.27
C GLU A 384 10.71 -31.85 -43.62
N LYS A 385 10.56 -32.75 -42.64
CA LYS A 385 9.33 -32.92 -41.86
C LYS A 385 8.95 -31.66 -41.07
N ALA A 386 9.93 -30.87 -40.63
CA ALA A 386 9.72 -29.66 -39.88
C ALA A 386 9.26 -28.47 -40.75
N LYS A 387 9.41 -28.57 -42.09
CA LYS A 387 9.01 -27.51 -43.02
C LYS A 387 7.54 -27.68 -43.45
N PRO A 388 6.77 -26.59 -43.60
CA PRO A 388 5.39 -26.66 -44.13
C PRO A 388 5.29 -27.31 -45.49
N ASP A 389 6.26 -27.06 -46.39
CA ASP A 389 6.32 -27.53 -47.76
C ASP A 389 7.42 -28.57 -47.99
N GLY A 390 7.85 -29.26 -46.93
CA GLY A 390 8.95 -30.20 -46.96
C GLY A 390 8.66 -31.46 -47.77
N VAL A 391 9.62 -31.87 -48.62
CA VAL A 391 9.55 -33.10 -49.41
C VAL A 391 10.40 -34.18 -48.75
N MET A 392 9.73 -35.17 -48.15
CA MET A 392 10.38 -36.28 -47.47
C MET A 392 10.68 -37.42 -48.43
N LYS A 393 11.98 -37.76 -48.59
CA LYS A 393 12.41 -38.94 -49.34
C LYS A 393 12.41 -40.18 -48.45
N VAL A 394 11.69 -41.21 -48.85
CA VAL A 394 11.50 -42.43 -48.06
C VAL A 394 11.66 -43.67 -48.93
N ARG A 395 12.22 -44.74 -48.40
CA ARG A 395 12.36 -46.02 -49.09
C ARG A 395 11.09 -46.83 -49.13
N LYS A 396 10.31 -46.79 -48.01
CA LYS A 396 9.05 -47.47 -47.83
C LYS A 396 8.03 -46.56 -47.22
N LEU A 397 6.94 -46.34 -47.92
CA LEU A 397 5.85 -45.48 -47.40
C LEU A 397 5.06 -46.19 -46.30
N GLU A 398 4.89 -47.51 -46.38
CA GLU A 398 4.17 -48.32 -45.39
C GLU A 398 4.82 -48.39 -44.00
N GLY A 399 6.14 -48.08 -43.94
CA GLY A 399 6.89 -48.03 -42.67
C GLY A 399 6.88 -46.67 -41.97
N ILE A 400 6.05 -45.73 -42.40
CA ILE A 400 6.00 -44.37 -41.85
C ILE A 400 4.55 -44.05 -41.48
N ASP A 401 4.34 -43.79 -40.19
CA ASP A 401 3.06 -43.28 -39.66
C ASP A 401 3.27 -41.88 -39.13
N LEU A 402 2.54 -40.92 -39.71
CA LEU A 402 2.57 -39.51 -39.26
C LEU A 402 1.41 -39.26 -38.29
N ILE A 403 1.76 -39.20 -37.01
CA ILE A 403 0.78 -38.91 -36.00
C ILE A 403 0.47 -37.39 -36.01
N LYS A 404 -0.71 -37.05 -36.53
CA LYS A 404 -1.22 -35.69 -36.51
C LYS A 404 -1.78 -35.41 -35.11
N ASN A 405 -1.11 -34.54 -34.33
CA ASN A 405 -1.56 -34.14 -33.00
C ASN A 405 -2.71 -33.10 -33.05
N GLN A 406 -3.39 -32.94 -34.18
CA GLN A 406 -4.37 -31.89 -34.42
C GLN A 406 -5.57 -31.98 -33.45
N ASP A 407 -6.07 -33.19 -33.17
CA ASP A 407 -7.19 -33.41 -32.25
C ASP A 407 -6.79 -33.06 -30.80
N MET A 408 -5.54 -33.36 -30.40
CA MET A 408 -4.99 -32.96 -29.10
C MET A 408 -4.82 -31.45 -29.03
N GLY A 409 -4.44 -30.79 -30.12
CA GLY A 409 -4.35 -29.33 -30.22
C GLY A 409 -5.71 -28.67 -30.03
N GLN A 410 -6.74 -29.19 -30.68
CA GLN A 410 -8.13 -28.70 -30.54
C GLN A 410 -8.65 -28.88 -29.11
N SER A 411 -8.38 -30.01 -28.47
CA SER A 411 -8.75 -30.25 -27.07
C SER A 411 -8.05 -29.26 -26.14
N GLN A 412 -6.78 -28.93 -26.36
CA GLN A 412 -6.08 -27.90 -25.56
C GLN A 412 -6.66 -26.51 -25.78
N MET A 413 -7.09 -26.18 -27.00
CA MET A 413 -7.74 -24.90 -27.29
C MET A 413 -9.11 -24.79 -26.62
N ALA A 414 -9.90 -25.87 -26.59
CA ALA A 414 -11.20 -25.91 -25.89
C ALA A 414 -11.00 -25.68 -24.38
N MET A 415 -10.05 -26.39 -23.77
CA MET A 415 -9.70 -26.21 -22.36
C MET A 415 -9.10 -24.82 -22.06
N HIS A 416 -8.39 -24.22 -23.02
CA HIS A 416 -7.91 -22.85 -22.90
C HIS A 416 -9.07 -21.84 -22.85
N GLN A 417 -10.10 -22.03 -23.69
CA GLN A 417 -11.30 -21.17 -23.65
C GLN A 417 -12.06 -21.34 -22.32
N GLU A 418 -12.18 -22.57 -21.82
CA GLU A 418 -12.77 -22.85 -20.51
C GLU A 418 -11.99 -22.14 -19.39
N SER A 419 -10.65 -22.21 -19.41
CA SER A 419 -9.80 -21.51 -18.42
C SER A 419 -9.98 -20.00 -18.48
N LYS A 420 -10.18 -19.40 -19.66
CA LYS A 420 -10.52 -17.98 -19.81
C LYS A 420 -11.89 -17.64 -19.23
N GLN A 421 -12.88 -18.49 -19.46
CA GLN A 421 -14.21 -18.29 -18.84
C GLN A 421 -14.12 -18.37 -17.31
N ALA A 422 -13.38 -19.34 -16.78
CA ALA A 422 -13.12 -19.46 -15.36
C ALA A 422 -12.38 -18.21 -14.81
N PHE A 423 -11.39 -17.70 -15.54
CA PHE A 423 -10.69 -16.46 -15.19
C PHE A 423 -11.66 -15.27 -15.11
N ASN A 424 -12.52 -15.08 -16.11
CA ASN A 424 -13.52 -14.00 -16.12
C ASN A 424 -14.51 -14.16 -14.96
N MET A 425 -14.96 -15.38 -14.68
CA MET A 425 -15.88 -15.66 -13.58
C MET A 425 -15.26 -15.35 -12.21
N VAL A 426 -14.00 -15.78 -11.97
CA VAL A 426 -13.27 -15.51 -10.71
C VAL A 426 -12.90 -14.04 -10.58
N SER A 427 -12.60 -13.37 -11.70
CA SER A 427 -12.33 -11.94 -11.70
C SER A 427 -13.56 -11.08 -11.43
N GLY A 428 -14.77 -11.65 -11.49
CA GLY A 428 -16.02 -10.90 -11.40
C GLY A 428 -16.26 -10.01 -12.61
N ASP A 429 -15.65 -10.33 -13.75
CA ASP A 429 -15.78 -9.55 -14.97
C ASP A 429 -16.89 -10.15 -15.86
N ASP A 430 -17.88 -9.32 -16.17
CA ASP A 430 -18.86 -9.64 -17.20
C ASP A 430 -18.24 -9.36 -18.58
N PRO A 431 -18.51 -10.23 -19.59
CA PRO A 431 -18.09 -10.00 -20.97
C PRO A 431 -18.51 -8.64 -21.55
N THR A 432 -19.61 -8.08 -21.09
CA THR A 432 -20.09 -6.74 -21.48
C THR A 432 -19.15 -5.62 -21.06
N ASN A 433 -18.48 -5.76 -19.92
CA ASN A 433 -17.48 -4.80 -19.45
C ASN A 433 -16.15 -4.88 -20.22
N GLN A 434 -15.94 -5.93 -21.00
CA GLN A 434 -14.78 -6.10 -21.89
C GLN A 434 -14.99 -5.52 -23.29
N GLY A 435 -16.08 -4.76 -23.52
CA GLY A 435 -16.43 -4.20 -24.84
C GLY A 435 -17.15 -5.18 -25.75
N ALA A 436 -17.51 -6.39 -25.28
CA ALA A 436 -18.40 -7.29 -26.00
C ALA A 436 -19.82 -6.69 -26.06
N ALA A 437 -20.50 -6.87 -27.17
CA ALA A 437 -21.87 -6.40 -27.31
C ALA A 437 -22.76 -7.06 -26.24
N SER A 438 -23.38 -6.23 -25.39
CA SER A 438 -24.33 -6.68 -24.38
C SER A 438 -25.50 -7.39 -25.09
N GLN A 439 -25.87 -8.56 -24.59
CA GLN A 439 -27.08 -9.26 -25.08
C GLN A 439 -28.37 -8.52 -24.70
N MET A 440 -28.28 -7.59 -23.74
CA MET A 440 -29.40 -6.76 -23.31
C MET A 440 -29.59 -5.56 -24.25
N ARG A 441 -30.76 -5.47 -24.86
CA ARG A 441 -31.11 -4.40 -25.80
C ARG A 441 -31.52 -3.08 -25.14
N SER A 442 -31.77 -3.06 -23.83
CA SER A 442 -32.19 -1.85 -23.10
C SER A 442 -31.09 -1.24 -22.24
N GLY A 443 -31.05 0.10 -22.14
CA GLY A 443 -30.12 0.83 -21.27
C GLY A 443 -30.23 0.41 -19.80
N VAL A 444 -31.44 0.16 -19.32
CA VAL A 444 -31.74 -0.34 -17.97
C VAL A 444 -31.12 -1.73 -17.72
N GLY A 445 -31.10 -2.60 -18.71
CA GLY A 445 -30.46 -3.91 -18.61
C GLY A 445 -28.95 -3.79 -18.46
N LYS A 446 -28.32 -2.93 -19.25
CA LYS A 446 -26.87 -2.65 -19.16
C LYS A 446 -26.48 -2.05 -17.81
N ALA A 447 -27.27 -1.11 -17.29
CA ALA A 447 -27.06 -0.51 -15.98
C ALA A 447 -27.13 -1.56 -14.85
N ARG A 448 -28.07 -2.52 -14.92
CA ARG A 448 -28.17 -3.61 -13.94
C ARG A 448 -26.98 -4.58 -13.99
N GLU A 449 -26.46 -4.90 -15.17
CA GLU A 449 -25.25 -5.71 -15.33
C GLU A 449 -24.02 -5.00 -14.72
N GLN A 450 -23.87 -3.71 -14.98
CA GLN A 450 -22.80 -2.90 -14.35
C GLN A 450 -22.93 -2.87 -12.83
N MET A 451 -24.13 -2.63 -12.30
CA MET A 451 -24.38 -2.67 -10.85
C MET A 451 -24.02 -4.02 -10.23
N ALA A 452 -24.31 -5.14 -10.91
CA ALA A 452 -23.95 -6.47 -10.40
C ALA A 452 -22.43 -6.66 -10.30
N THR A 453 -21.67 -6.18 -11.29
CA THR A 453 -20.20 -6.22 -11.26
C THR A 453 -19.61 -5.30 -10.18
N ASP A 454 -20.19 -4.12 -9.99
CA ASP A 454 -19.75 -3.16 -8.98
C ASP A 454 -19.98 -3.70 -7.57
N LEU A 455 -21.06 -4.48 -7.34
CA LEU A 455 -21.31 -5.14 -6.06
C LEU A 455 -20.19 -6.13 -5.67
N VAL A 456 -19.62 -6.87 -6.60
CA VAL A 456 -18.50 -7.80 -6.34
C VAL A 456 -17.25 -7.04 -5.88
N ASN A 457 -16.99 -5.86 -6.44
CA ASN A 457 -15.83 -5.05 -6.13
C ASN A 457 -16.05 -4.10 -4.92
N MET A 458 -17.29 -3.96 -4.45
CA MET A 458 -17.66 -3.02 -3.36
C MET A 458 -16.83 -3.18 -2.07
N PRO A 459 -16.47 -4.39 -1.60
CA PRO A 459 -15.62 -4.54 -0.42
C PRO A 459 -14.23 -3.90 -0.60
N LEU A 460 -13.65 -3.96 -1.80
CA LEU A 460 -12.36 -3.36 -2.10
C LEU A 460 -12.42 -1.82 -1.96
N PHE A 461 -13.47 -1.20 -2.49
CA PHE A 461 -13.68 0.26 -2.40
C PHE A 461 -14.06 0.69 -0.98
N SER A 462 -14.85 -0.11 -0.26
CA SER A 462 -15.18 0.14 1.15
C SER A 462 -13.91 0.20 2.03
N ASN A 463 -12.92 -0.63 1.76
CA ASN A 463 -11.62 -0.59 2.46
C ASN A 463 -10.81 0.67 2.11
N ILE A 464 -10.94 1.24 0.90
CA ILE A 464 -10.33 2.53 0.55
C ILE A 464 -10.92 3.65 1.41
N ARG A 465 -12.26 3.71 1.55
CA ARG A 465 -12.93 4.68 2.42
C ARG A 465 -12.44 4.61 3.87
N ARG A 466 -12.17 3.40 4.36
CA ARG A 466 -11.58 3.20 5.71
C ARG A 466 -10.20 3.85 5.80
N SER A 467 -9.32 3.62 4.83
CA SER A 467 -7.97 4.18 4.80
C SER A 467 -8.00 5.71 4.66
N ARG A 468 -8.91 6.25 3.84
CA ARG A 468 -9.12 7.70 3.73
C ARG A 468 -9.53 8.34 5.05
N ARG A 469 -10.35 7.67 5.88
CA ARG A 469 -10.69 8.17 7.23
C ARG A 469 -9.47 8.24 8.14
N ILE A 470 -8.55 7.27 8.03
CA ILE A 470 -7.29 7.29 8.79
C ILE A 470 -6.42 8.45 8.29
N LYS A 471 -6.31 8.64 6.95
CA LYS A 471 -5.61 9.77 6.32
C LYS A 471 -6.12 11.11 6.87
N LEU A 472 -7.43 11.34 6.84
CA LEU A 472 -8.04 12.58 7.31
C LEU A 472 -7.77 12.82 8.80
N ARG A 473 -7.83 11.78 9.64
CA ARG A 473 -7.49 11.88 11.06
C ARG A 473 -6.03 12.29 11.27
N LYS A 474 -5.11 11.70 10.49
CA LYS A 474 -3.68 12.04 10.54
C LYS A 474 -3.45 13.48 10.07
N VAL A 475 -3.99 13.86 8.91
CA VAL A 475 -3.88 15.24 8.39
C VAL A 475 -4.42 16.25 9.38
N TRP A 476 -5.58 15.98 10.00
CA TRP A 476 -6.15 16.88 11.03
C TRP A 476 -5.24 17.01 12.24
N GLY A 477 -4.66 15.90 12.73
CA GLY A 477 -3.69 15.94 13.83
C GLY A 477 -2.48 16.82 13.51
N LEU A 478 -1.95 16.74 12.28
CA LEU A 478 -0.84 17.57 11.82
C LEU A 478 -1.23 19.06 11.67
N VAL A 479 -2.42 19.34 11.13
CA VAL A 479 -2.95 20.70 11.04
C VAL A 479 -3.06 21.32 12.44
N CYS A 480 -3.65 20.62 13.38
CA CYS A 480 -3.77 21.09 14.77
C CYS A 480 -2.43 21.32 15.44
N GLN A 481 -1.42 20.53 15.14
CA GLN A 481 -0.09 20.65 15.77
C GLN A 481 0.76 21.75 15.16
N HIS A 482 0.80 21.86 13.85
CA HIS A 482 1.80 22.66 13.14
C HIS A 482 1.31 24.01 12.64
N PHE A 483 0.00 24.15 12.32
CA PHE A 483 -0.53 25.43 11.86
C PHE A 483 -1.00 26.28 13.04
N THR A 484 -0.11 27.15 13.50
CA THR A 484 -0.34 28.01 14.69
C THR A 484 -0.58 29.47 14.36
N GLU A 485 -0.33 29.87 13.11
CA GLU A 485 -0.49 31.22 12.60
C GLU A 485 -1.73 31.34 11.70
N ASP A 486 -2.03 32.55 11.26
CA ASP A 486 -3.12 32.77 10.31
C ASP A 486 -2.83 32.01 9.02
N LEU A 487 -3.79 31.21 8.57
CA LEU A 487 -3.65 30.38 7.39
C LEU A 487 -4.43 31.01 6.23
N ILE A 488 -3.72 31.40 5.18
CA ILE A 488 -4.30 31.92 3.94
C ILE A 488 -3.97 30.93 2.84
N PHE A 489 -4.98 30.37 2.21
CA PHE A 489 -4.80 29.41 1.12
C PHE A 489 -5.85 29.60 0.03
N GLN A 490 -5.53 29.10 -1.15
CA GLN A 490 -6.37 29.17 -2.32
C GLN A 490 -6.77 27.75 -2.75
N ILE A 491 -8.05 27.55 -2.98
CA ILE A 491 -8.59 26.31 -3.55
C ILE A 491 -9.02 26.62 -4.98
N THR A 492 -8.64 25.76 -5.90
CA THR A 492 -8.95 25.90 -7.32
C THR A 492 -9.78 24.68 -7.76
N ASP A 493 -11.10 24.75 -7.59
CA ASP A 493 -12.04 23.75 -8.12
C ASP A 493 -12.41 24.02 -9.59
N ASP A 494 -12.39 25.30 -9.97
CA ASP A 494 -12.61 25.77 -11.34
C ASP A 494 -11.46 26.72 -11.71
N PRO A 495 -10.79 26.55 -12.88
CA PRO A 495 -9.73 27.45 -13.34
C PRO A 495 -10.13 28.94 -13.36
N ASN A 496 -11.44 29.21 -13.43
CA ASN A 496 -11.98 30.58 -13.50
C ASN A 496 -12.51 31.11 -12.16
N ALA A 497 -12.53 30.33 -11.11
CA ALA A 497 -13.14 30.68 -9.81
C ALA A 497 -12.29 30.22 -8.62
N ALA A 498 -11.05 30.70 -8.55
CA ALA A 498 -10.20 30.44 -7.38
C ALA A 498 -10.78 31.09 -6.12
N LYS A 499 -11.05 30.31 -5.09
CA LYS A 499 -11.56 30.78 -3.80
C LYS A 499 -10.39 30.95 -2.83
N VAL A 500 -10.13 32.18 -2.40
CA VAL A 500 -9.17 32.48 -1.33
C VAL A 500 -9.89 32.34 0.02
N ILE A 501 -9.30 31.59 0.92
CA ILE A 501 -9.84 31.32 2.26
C ILE A 501 -8.82 31.79 3.29
N GLU A 502 -9.29 32.62 4.21
CA GLU A 502 -8.52 33.08 5.36
C GLU A 502 -9.05 32.39 6.61
N VAL A 503 -8.19 31.70 7.34
CA VAL A 503 -8.51 31.06 8.62
C VAL A 503 -7.67 31.73 9.70
N PRO A 504 -8.26 32.64 10.51
CA PRO A 504 -7.55 33.29 11.61
C PRO A 504 -7.08 32.25 12.65
N LYS A 505 -5.92 32.50 13.26
CA LYS A 505 -5.33 31.63 14.30
C LYS A 505 -6.28 31.33 15.45
N ASP A 506 -7.11 32.31 15.86
CA ASP A 506 -8.07 32.14 16.95
C ASP A 506 -9.16 31.12 16.58
N LYS A 507 -9.63 31.15 15.32
CA LYS A 507 -10.56 30.16 14.78
C LYS A 507 -9.92 28.78 14.70
N LEU A 508 -8.67 28.71 14.25
CA LEU A 508 -7.91 27.47 14.17
C LEU A 508 -7.67 26.88 15.56
N ALA A 509 -7.32 27.70 16.55
CA ALA A 509 -7.17 27.29 17.94
C ALA A 509 -8.48 26.75 18.53
N ALA A 510 -9.61 27.40 18.27
CA ALA A 510 -10.93 26.91 18.69
C ALA A 510 -11.28 25.56 18.03
N MET A 511 -10.92 25.38 16.76
CA MET A 511 -11.17 24.13 16.02
C MET A 511 -10.35 22.94 16.56
N ARG A 512 -9.20 23.16 17.20
CA ARG A 512 -8.37 22.10 17.80
C ARG A 512 -9.12 21.30 18.87
N ASP A 513 -9.92 21.99 19.69
CA ASP A 513 -10.66 21.37 20.78
C ASP A 513 -11.97 20.73 20.34
N MET A 514 -12.32 20.88 19.04
CA MET A 514 -13.55 20.36 18.48
C MET A 514 -13.35 18.95 17.95
N ALA A 515 -14.27 18.05 18.27
CA ALA A 515 -14.31 16.71 17.71
C ALA A 515 -15.07 16.70 16.39
N PHE A 516 -14.37 16.33 15.32
CA PHE A 516 -14.96 16.16 13.99
C PHE A 516 -15.20 14.69 13.66
N ASN A 517 -16.30 14.43 12.95
CA ASN A 517 -16.54 13.19 12.24
C ASN A 517 -16.25 13.41 10.76
N PHE A 518 -15.39 12.57 10.20
CA PHE A 518 -15.06 12.61 8.78
C PHE A 518 -16.00 11.68 8.02
N VAL A 519 -16.88 12.26 7.21
CA VAL A 519 -17.78 11.54 6.31
C VAL A 519 -17.21 11.63 4.90
N ILE A 520 -16.98 10.49 4.31
CA ILE A 520 -16.52 10.36 2.92
C ILE A 520 -17.75 9.91 2.14
N SER A 521 -18.27 10.78 1.29
CA SER A 521 -19.28 10.40 0.31
C SER A 521 -18.64 10.25 -1.04
N ASP A 522 -18.79 9.08 -1.65
CA ASP A 522 -18.38 8.86 -3.03
C ASP A 522 -19.52 9.37 -3.90
N VAL A 523 -19.25 10.41 -4.67
CA VAL A 523 -20.13 10.89 -5.72
C VAL A 523 -19.65 10.23 -7.01
N GLU A 524 -20.46 9.38 -7.60
CA GLU A 524 -20.20 8.89 -8.95
C GLU A 524 -20.36 10.07 -9.91
N ASP A 525 -19.28 10.53 -10.48
CA ASP A 525 -19.28 11.55 -11.53
C ASP A 525 -19.64 10.87 -12.85
N SER A 526 -20.89 10.47 -12.99
CA SER A 526 -21.41 10.04 -14.27
C SER A 526 -22.32 11.12 -14.82
N LEU A 527 -21.86 11.77 -15.88
CA LEU A 527 -22.70 12.57 -16.79
C LEU A 527 -23.99 11.82 -17.13
N THR A 528 -23.96 10.50 -17.15
CA THR A 528 -25.08 9.61 -17.37
C THR A 528 -26.08 9.62 -16.22
N LEU A 529 -25.62 9.60 -14.95
CA LEU A 529 -26.50 9.66 -13.77
C LEU A 529 -27.14 11.03 -13.60
N GLN A 530 -26.41 12.09 -13.88
CA GLN A 530 -26.99 13.45 -13.91
C GLN A 530 -28.00 13.59 -15.03
N THR A 531 -27.73 13.02 -16.20
CA THR A 531 -28.66 13.01 -17.34
C THR A 531 -29.87 12.12 -17.07
N GLU A 532 -29.70 10.96 -16.43
CA GLU A 532 -30.81 10.08 -16.02
C GLU A 532 -31.64 10.70 -14.90
N GLN A 533 -31.02 11.32 -13.89
CA GLN A 533 -31.74 12.08 -12.86
C GLN A 533 -32.49 13.27 -13.47
N PHE A 534 -31.87 13.98 -14.42
CA PHE A 534 -32.53 15.05 -15.15
C PHE A 534 -33.68 14.54 -16.02
N GLN A 535 -33.53 13.39 -16.70
CA GLN A 535 -34.63 12.73 -17.43
C GLN A 535 -35.75 12.26 -16.51
N ILE A 536 -35.44 11.64 -15.38
CA ILE A 536 -36.44 11.23 -14.39
C ILE A 536 -37.20 12.46 -13.85
N VAL A 537 -36.50 13.54 -13.54
CA VAL A 537 -37.13 14.79 -13.11
C VAL A 537 -37.95 15.40 -14.25
N ALA A 538 -37.42 15.40 -15.48
CA ALA A 538 -38.13 15.93 -16.64
C ALA A 538 -39.39 15.10 -17.00
N ASP A 539 -39.39 13.78 -16.79
CA ASP A 539 -40.53 12.89 -16.99
C ASP A 539 -41.59 13.02 -15.87
N ILE A 540 -41.17 13.37 -14.66
CA ILE A 540 -42.09 13.59 -13.54
C ILE A 540 -42.69 15.01 -13.55
N PHE A 541 -41.96 16.00 -14.07
CA PHE A 541 -42.38 17.39 -14.07
C PHE A 541 -43.72 17.65 -14.80
N PRO A 542 -44.04 17.01 -15.98
CA PRO A 542 -45.32 17.15 -16.64
C PRO A 542 -46.49 16.51 -15.88
N GLN A 543 -46.21 15.60 -14.94
CA GLN A 543 -47.25 14.94 -14.13
C GLN A 543 -47.62 15.69 -12.85
N ILE A 544 -46.80 16.71 -12.49
CA ILE A 544 -46.96 17.49 -11.24
C ILE A 544 -47.60 18.90 -11.51
N LEU A 545 -47.53 19.35 -12.77
CA LEU A 545 -48.20 20.61 -13.18
C LEU A 545 -49.52 20.26 -13.90
N PRO A 546 -50.69 20.65 -13.32
CA PRO A 546 -51.98 20.45 -13.98
C PRO A 546 -52.15 21.33 -15.23
#